data_52eaeb2a1dbe6712128acf4cb4dba17f
#
_entry.id   52eaeb2a1dbe6712128acf4cb4dba17f
#
_cell.length_a   1.000
_cell.length_b   1.000
_cell.length_c   1.000
_cell.angle_alpha   90.00
_cell.angle_beta   90.00
_cell.angle_gamma   90.00
#
_symmetry.space_group_name_H-M   'P 1'
#
loop_
_entity.id
_entity.type
_entity.pdbx_description
1 polymer ?
#
loop_
_entity_poly.entity_id
_entity_poly.type
_entity_poly.pdbx_seq_one_letter_code
_entity_poly.pdbx_strand_id
1 'polypeptide(L)'
;TPSNARCDLLQVPTNFPAAHPQAELIVQLFDLGCLLFGEYVQASGATFSYYIDLRKIISNPQVFNQVLNAYGAIAKNLKFDRIAGIPYGSLPTATGLALKLNYPMIFPRKEVKAHGTRRVIEGHFEPGETILVVDDVLITGKSIVEGAKKLESAGLTVQEMVVLIDHEAGVKDRLQAQGYQAHAILT
;
A
#
# COMPACT_ATOMS: atom_id res chain seq x y z
N THR A 1 47.69 8.46 8.67
CA THR A 1 46.53 9.12 9.34
C THR A 1 45.49 9.42 8.30
N PRO A 2 44.37 8.72 8.26
CA PRO A 2 43.29 9.06 7.35
C PRO A 2 42.49 10.21 7.91
N SER A 3 42.30 11.24 7.08
CA SER A 3 41.52 12.43 7.34
C SER A 3 40.05 12.09 7.51
N ASN A 4 39.45 12.58 8.62
CA ASN A 4 38.03 12.63 8.86
C ASN A 4 37.31 13.42 7.73
N ALA A 5 36.70 12.73 6.81
CA ALA A 5 35.64 13.31 5.99
C ALA A 5 34.41 13.45 6.90
N ARG A 6 34.13 14.66 7.37
CA ARG A 6 32.85 15.00 7.97
C ARG A 6 31.79 14.80 6.90
N CYS A 7 30.89 13.86 7.16
CA CYS A 7 29.63 13.77 6.46
C CYS A 7 28.85 15.05 6.82
N ASP A 8 28.84 16.02 5.89
CA ASP A 8 27.96 17.17 6.03
C ASP A 8 26.53 16.63 5.99
N LEU A 9 25.91 16.60 7.16
CA LEU A 9 24.48 16.36 7.32
C LEU A 9 23.76 17.40 6.45
N LEU A 10 23.23 16.96 5.34
CA LEU A 10 22.29 17.74 4.55
C LEU A 10 21.22 18.25 5.53
N GLN A 11 21.22 19.54 5.79
CA GLN A 11 20.20 20.19 6.59
C GLN A 11 18.86 19.93 5.88
N VAL A 12 18.05 19.09 6.49
CA VAL A 12 16.67 18.89 6.07
C VAL A 12 16.01 20.27 6.08
N PRO A 13 15.41 20.73 4.98
CA PRO A 13 14.75 22.02 4.95
C PRO A 13 13.68 22.04 6.04
N THR A 14 13.80 22.90 7.03
CA THR A 14 12.83 23.06 8.13
C THR A 14 11.56 23.80 7.71
N ASN A 15 11.44 24.16 6.46
CA ASN A 15 10.26 24.79 5.87
C ASN A 15 9.40 23.77 5.11
N PHE A 16 8.85 22.78 5.83
CA PHE A 16 7.62 22.15 5.33
C PHE A 16 6.47 23.14 5.52
N PRO A 17 5.63 23.34 4.50
CA PRO A 17 4.42 24.14 4.71
C PRO A 17 3.63 23.52 5.86
N ALA A 18 3.31 24.33 6.84
CA ALA A 18 2.75 23.95 8.15
C ALA A 18 1.33 23.34 8.12
N ALA A 19 0.95 22.63 7.05
CA ALA A 19 -0.42 22.17 6.87
C ALA A 19 -0.60 20.85 6.09
N HIS A 20 0.43 20.02 5.90
CA HIS A 20 0.14 18.71 5.30
C HIS A 20 -0.37 17.77 6.40
N PRO A 21 -1.62 17.26 6.31
CA PRO A 21 -2.24 16.44 7.37
C PRO A 21 -1.46 15.15 7.65
N GLN A 22 -0.52 14.77 6.78
CA GLN A 22 0.31 13.56 6.89
C GLN A 22 1.79 13.86 7.15
N ALA A 23 2.18 15.11 7.45
CA ALA A 23 3.59 15.49 7.63
C ALA A 23 4.29 14.65 8.72
N GLU A 24 3.62 14.43 9.85
CA GLU A 24 4.14 13.60 10.93
C GLU A 24 4.36 12.15 10.49
N LEU A 25 3.42 11.57 9.76
CA LEU A 25 3.54 10.20 9.24
C LEU A 25 4.72 10.08 8.27
N ILE A 26 4.94 11.07 7.40
CA ILE A 26 6.08 11.09 6.46
C ILE A 26 7.40 11.07 7.24
N VAL A 27 7.54 11.90 8.27
CA VAL A 27 8.74 11.95 9.12
C VAL A 27 8.97 10.61 9.81
N GLN A 28 7.93 10.01 10.37
CA GLN A 28 8.04 8.71 11.02
C GLN A 28 8.43 7.58 10.06
N LEU A 29 7.91 7.57 8.84
CA LEU A 29 8.30 6.61 7.80
C LEU A 29 9.77 6.80 7.39
N PHE A 30 10.23 8.06 7.33
CA PHE A 30 11.63 8.37 7.06
C PHE A 30 12.54 7.88 8.20
N ASP A 31 12.20 8.18 9.46
CA ASP A 31 12.96 7.76 10.63
C ASP A 31 13.05 6.24 10.79
N LEU A 32 12.01 5.52 10.35
CA LEU A 32 12.02 4.05 10.27
C LEU A 32 12.89 3.51 9.13
N GLY A 33 13.39 4.36 8.24
CA GLY A 33 14.10 3.97 7.03
C GLY A 33 13.20 3.28 6.00
N CYS A 34 11.91 3.62 5.98
CA CYS A 34 10.99 3.23 4.92
C CYS A 34 11.16 4.07 3.66
N LEU A 35 11.66 5.30 3.82
CA LEU A 35 11.99 6.22 2.74
C LEU A 35 13.50 6.47 2.79
N LEU A 36 14.22 6.03 1.78
CA LEU A 36 15.68 6.16 1.69
C LEU A 36 16.01 7.04 0.49
N PHE A 37 16.77 8.12 0.71
CA PHE A 37 17.25 9.00 -0.35
C PHE A 37 18.65 8.59 -0.78
N GLY A 38 18.91 8.62 -2.10
CA GLY A 38 20.18 8.22 -2.70
C GLY A 38 20.01 7.89 -4.18
N GLU A 39 21.08 7.48 -4.82
CA GLU A 39 20.98 6.96 -6.19
C GLU A 39 20.74 5.45 -6.16
N TYR A 40 19.60 5.04 -6.66
CA TYR A 40 19.20 3.63 -6.77
C TYR A 40 18.98 3.27 -8.22
N VAL A 41 19.59 2.18 -8.66
CA VAL A 41 19.43 1.65 -10.03
C VAL A 41 18.54 0.43 -9.98
N GLN A 42 17.43 0.46 -10.69
CA GLN A 42 16.57 -0.71 -10.86
C GLN A 42 17.19 -1.74 -11.82
N ALA A 43 16.68 -2.96 -11.79
CA ALA A 43 17.05 -4.00 -12.74
C ALA A 43 16.83 -3.63 -14.22
N SER A 44 15.93 -2.67 -14.48
CA SER A 44 15.69 -2.07 -15.78
C SER A 44 16.76 -1.06 -16.24
N GLY A 45 17.70 -0.67 -15.34
CA GLY A 45 18.67 0.39 -15.55
C GLY A 45 18.16 1.81 -15.25
N ALA A 46 16.89 1.98 -14.85
CA ALA A 46 16.36 3.28 -14.45
C ALA A 46 16.94 3.72 -13.09
N THR A 47 17.34 4.99 -12.99
CA THR A 47 17.90 5.58 -11.77
C THR A 47 16.81 6.35 -11.01
N PHE A 48 16.74 6.11 -9.71
CA PHE A 48 15.83 6.80 -8.79
C PHE A 48 16.61 7.47 -7.68
N SER A 49 16.14 8.65 -7.27
CA SER A 49 16.74 9.42 -6.16
C SER A 49 16.25 9.00 -4.78
N TYR A 50 15.34 8.04 -4.70
CA TYR A 50 14.84 7.51 -3.45
C TYR A 50 14.35 6.06 -3.63
N TYR A 51 14.29 5.34 -2.53
CA TYR A 51 13.78 3.97 -2.44
C TYR A 51 12.74 3.88 -1.33
N ILE A 52 11.66 3.14 -1.58
CA ILE A 52 10.57 2.93 -0.63
C ILE A 52 10.58 1.47 -0.17
N ASP A 53 10.71 1.25 1.14
CA ASP A 53 10.59 -0.06 1.78
C ASP A 53 9.59 0.00 2.95
N LEU A 54 8.34 -0.25 2.66
CA LEU A 54 7.25 -0.20 3.65
C LEU A 54 7.16 -1.44 4.54
N ARG A 55 7.93 -2.49 4.25
CA ARG A 55 7.91 -3.75 5.02
C ARG A 55 8.36 -3.56 6.47
N LYS A 56 9.12 -2.52 6.75
CA LYS A 56 9.60 -2.19 8.10
C LYS A 56 8.50 -1.67 9.04
N ILE A 57 7.40 -1.17 8.49
CA ILE A 57 6.30 -0.56 9.27
C ILE A 57 5.74 -1.55 10.30
N ILE A 58 5.60 -2.81 9.93
CA ILE A 58 5.03 -3.86 10.80
C ILE A 58 5.86 -4.12 12.07
N SER A 59 7.13 -3.71 12.09
CA SER A 59 8.02 -3.87 13.23
C SER A 59 7.94 -2.72 14.23
N ASN A 60 7.19 -1.66 13.93
CA ASN A 60 6.95 -0.53 14.84
C ASN A 60 5.44 -0.36 15.08
N PRO A 61 4.91 -0.86 16.22
CA PRO A 61 3.47 -0.85 16.49
C PRO A 61 2.85 0.55 16.50
N GLN A 62 3.57 1.57 16.95
CA GLN A 62 3.06 2.94 17.02
C GLN A 62 2.86 3.51 15.62
N VAL A 63 3.89 3.44 14.76
CA VAL A 63 3.81 3.92 13.38
C VAL A 63 2.83 3.06 12.57
N PHE A 64 2.83 1.74 12.79
CA PHE A 64 1.87 0.86 12.12
C PHE A 64 0.43 1.22 12.46
N ASN A 65 0.14 1.51 13.74
CA ASN A 65 -1.20 1.97 14.14
C ASN A 65 -1.59 3.30 13.49
N GLN A 66 -0.66 4.24 13.33
CA GLN A 66 -0.92 5.51 12.63
C GLN A 66 -1.20 5.29 11.13
N VAL A 67 -0.44 4.40 10.49
CA VAL A 67 -0.71 3.97 9.10
C VAL A 67 -2.13 3.40 9.00
N LEU A 68 -2.51 2.49 9.89
CA LEU A 68 -3.85 1.91 9.92
C LEU A 68 -4.94 2.97 10.16
N ASN A 69 -4.68 3.98 11.00
CA ASN A 69 -5.59 5.11 11.19
C ASN A 69 -5.80 5.90 9.89
N ALA A 70 -4.72 6.13 9.13
CA ALA A 70 -4.80 6.84 7.87
C ALA A 70 -5.60 6.08 6.81
N TYR A 71 -5.39 4.76 6.68
CA TYR A 71 -6.25 3.90 5.85
C TYR A 71 -7.71 3.94 6.30
N GLY A 72 -7.95 3.83 7.60
CA GLY A 72 -9.29 3.85 8.19
C GLY A 72 -10.01 5.18 7.95
N ALA A 73 -9.29 6.30 7.95
CA ALA A 73 -9.86 7.62 7.66
C ALA A 73 -10.44 7.72 6.24
N ILE A 74 -9.83 7.05 5.27
CA ILE A 74 -10.36 6.93 3.91
C ILE A 74 -11.49 5.90 3.87
N ALA A 75 -11.23 4.70 4.36
CA ALA A 75 -12.13 3.54 4.25
C ALA A 75 -13.51 3.80 4.86
N LYS A 76 -13.60 4.54 5.97
CA LYS A 76 -14.89 4.88 6.62
C LYS A 76 -15.87 5.67 5.76
N ASN A 77 -15.37 6.31 4.69
CA ASN A 77 -16.21 7.06 3.74
C ASN A 77 -16.58 6.23 2.50
N LEU A 78 -16.12 4.99 2.42
CA LEU A 78 -16.37 4.09 1.30
C LEU A 78 -17.38 3.02 1.70
N LYS A 79 -18.04 2.43 0.71
CA LYS A 79 -19.00 1.35 0.90
C LYS A 79 -18.42 0.05 0.38
N PHE A 80 -18.29 -0.92 1.25
CA PHE A 80 -17.80 -2.25 0.93
C PHE A 80 -18.26 -3.27 1.99
N ASP A 81 -18.21 -4.53 1.65
CA ASP A 81 -18.60 -5.64 2.53
C ASP A 81 -17.39 -6.30 3.16
N ARG A 82 -16.25 -6.34 2.45
CA ARG A 82 -15.01 -6.99 2.89
C ARG A 82 -13.79 -6.20 2.48
N ILE A 83 -12.69 -6.46 3.19
CA ILE A 83 -11.36 -5.95 2.85
C ILE A 83 -10.56 -7.07 2.20
N ALA A 84 -9.85 -6.77 1.11
CA ALA A 84 -8.89 -7.67 0.51
C ALA A 84 -7.50 -7.06 0.46
N GLY A 85 -6.51 -7.77 0.99
CA GLY A 85 -5.10 -7.38 0.91
C GLY A 85 -4.41 -8.01 -0.30
N ILE A 86 -3.53 -7.27 -0.95
CA ILE A 86 -2.71 -7.78 -2.05
C ILE A 86 -1.47 -8.50 -1.46
N PRO A 87 -1.25 -9.79 -1.78
CA PRO A 87 -0.09 -10.52 -1.30
C PRO A 87 1.24 -9.96 -1.84
N TYR A 88 2.35 -10.01 -1.10
CA TYR A 88 2.37 -10.44 0.30
C TYR A 88 2.49 -9.25 1.25
N GLY A 89 3.11 -8.14 0.78
CA GLY A 89 3.51 -7.00 1.60
C GLY A 89 2.37 -6.30 2.32
N SER A 90 1.21 -6.22 1.69
CA SER A 90 0.04 -5.51 2.25
C SER A 90 -0.90 -6.40 3.08
N LEU A 91 -0.65 -7.71 3.19
CA LEU A 91 -1.47 -8.57 4.03
C LEU A 91 -1.50 -8.14 5.51
N PRO A 92 -0.37 -7.79 6.15
CA PRO A 92 -0.40 -7.28 7.51
C PRO A 92 -1.26 -6.04 7.67
N THR A 93 -1.13 -5.09 6.74
CA THR A 93 -1.91 -3.84 6.74
C THR A 93 -3.41 -4.12 6.57
N ALA A 94 -3.78 -4.95 5.62
CA ALA A 94 -5.16 -5.33 5.40
C ALA A 94 -5.75 -6.07 6.61
N THR A 95 -4.98 -6.95 7.26
CA THR A 95 -5.39 -7.65 8.48
C THR A 95 -5.60 -6.67 9.63
N GLY A 96 -4.63 -5.78 9.86
CA GLY A 96 -4.73 -4.76 10.91
C GLY A 96 -5.94 -3.84 10.69
N LEU A 97 -6.17 -3.41 9.45
CA LEU A 97 -7.30 -2.56 9.08
C LEU A 97 -8.64 -3.28 9.28
N ALA A 98 -8.73 -4.54 8.85
CA ALA A 98 -9.93 -5.37 9.02
C ALA A 98 -10.33 -5.52 10.49
N LEU A 99 -9.37 -5.83 11.34
CA LEU A 99 -9.60 -5.92 12.79
C LEU A 99 -9.99 -4.56 13.39
N LYS A 100 -9.31 -3.49 12.99
CA LYS A 100 -9.56 -2.15 13.50
C LYS A 100 -10.94 -1.61 13.14
N LEU A 101 -11.41 -1.91 11.93
CA LEU A 101 -12.71 -1.47 11.41
C LEU A 101 -13.84 -2.49 11.66
N ASN A 102 -13.50 -3.66 12.18
CA ASN A 102 -14.43 -4.79 12.37
C ASN A 102 -15.08 -5.26 11.07
N TYR A 103 -14.28 -5.39 10.01
CA TYR A 103 -14.69 -5.95 8.72
C TYR A 103 -14.07 -7.32 8.50
N PRO A 104 -14.76 -8.26 7.82
CA PRO A 104 -14.16 -9.51 7.40
C PRO A 104 -13.11 -9.27 6.31
N MET A 105 -12.08 -10.15 6.27
CA MET A 105 -10.98 -10.06 5.33
C MET A 105 -10.86 -11.31 4.48
N ILE A 106 -10.49 -11.10 3.23
CA ILE A 106 -10.09 -12.13 2.26
C ILE A 106 -8.81 -11.70 1.56
N PHE A 107 -8.18 -12.57 0.80
CA PHE A 107 -7.10 -12.17 -0.10
C PHE A 107 -6.94 -13.11 -1.30
N PRO A 108 -6.63 -12.58 -2.50
CA PRO A 108 -6.30 -13.40 -3.65
C PRO A 108 -4.92 -14.03 -3.46
N ARG A 109 -4.78 -15.30 -3.80
CA ARG A 109 -3.49 -15.98 -3.76
C ARG A 109 -2.58 -15.47 -4.88
N LYS A 110 -1.30 -15.30 -4.59
CA LYS A 110 -0.31 -14.95 -5.61
C LYS A 110 -0.14 -16.08 -6.61
N GLU A 111 -0.09 -17.31 -6.12
CA GLU A 111 0.09 -18.52 -6.92
C GLU A 111 -1.10 -19.46 -6.75
N VAL A 112 -1.53 -20.08 -7.85
CA VAL A 112 -2.53 -21.14 -7.83
C VAL A 112 -1.81 -22.46 -7.62
N LYS A 113 -2.15 -23.20 -6.55
CA LYS A 113 -1.58 -24.54 -6.33
C LYS A 113 -1.98 -25.49 -7.47
N ALA A 114 -1.00 -26.23 -8.01
CA ALA A 114 -1.23 -27.24 -9.03
C ALA A 114 -2.05 -28.44 -8.52
N HIS A 115 -2.10 -28.66 -7.19
CA HIS A 115 -2.75 -29.80 -6.55
C HIS A 115 -3.60 -29.35 -5.37
N GLY A 116 -4.73 -30.01 -5.14
CA GLY A 116 -5.69 -29.72 -4.06
C GLY A 116 -6.88 -28.88 -4.51
N THR A 117 -7.56 -28.25 -3.55
CA THR A 117 -8.63 -27.28 -3.88
C THR A 117 -7.99 -26.09 -4.59
N ARG A 118 -8.33 -25.88 -5.85
CA ARG A 118 -7.83 -24.76 -6.68
C ARG A 118 -8.43 -23.42 -6.24
N ARG A 119 -8.42 -23.15 -4.94
CA ARG A 119 -8.90 -21.88 -4.41
C ARG A 119 -7.95 -20.76 -4.82
N VAL A 120 -8.50 -19.78 -5.49
CA VAL A 120 -7.77 -18.57 -5.92
C VAL A 120 -7.80 -17.50 -4.83
N ILE A 121 -8.79 -17.57 -3.93
CA ILE A 121 -9.03 -16.62 -2.84
C ILE A 121 -9.04 -17.37 -1.51
N GLU A 122 -8.39 -16.82 -0.52
CA GLU A 122 -8.44 -17.27 0.88
C GLU A 122 -9.43 -16.44 1.67
N GLY A 123 -10.09 -17.10 2.62
CA GLY A 123 -11.17 -16.55 3.42
C GLY A 123 -12.55 -16.97 2.89
N HIS A 124 -13.57 -16.62 3.65
CA HIS A 124 -14.97 -16.86 3.28
C HIS A 124 -15.56 -15.61 2.66
N PHE A 125 -16.35 -15.74 1.61
CA PHE A 125 -17.05 -14.66 0.93
C PHE A 125 -18.30 -15.18 0.23
N GLU A 126 -19.22 -14.27 -0.07
CA GLU A 126 -20.40 -14.54 -0.85
C GLU A 126 -20.31 -13.85 -2.22
N PRO A 127 -20.73 -14.50 -3.32
CA PRO A 127 -20.79 -13.85 -4.63
C PRO A 127 -21.62 -12.58 -4.60
N GLY A 128 -21.19 -11.54 -5.30
CA GLY A 128 -21.86 -10.24 -5.36
C GLY A 128 -21.45 -9.24 -4.28
N GLU A 129 -20.66 -9.66 -3.27
CA GLU A 129 -20.12 -8.72 -2.28
C GLU A 129 -19.13 -7.73 -2.91
N THR A 130 -19.10 -6.51 -2.35
CA THR A 130 -18.20 -5.44 -2.76
C THR A 130 -16.95 -5.44 -1.89
N ILE A 131 -15.79 -5.35 -2.53
CA ILE A 131 -14.48 -5.50 -1.89
C ILE A 131 -13.71 -4.18 -1.94
N LEU A 132 -13.22 -3.73 -0.78
CA LEU A 132 -12.17 -2.72 -0.69
C LEU A 132 -10.83 -3.40 -0.83
N VAL A 133 -10.08 -3.08 -1.87
CA VAL A 133 -8.73 -3.61 -2.09
C VAL A 133 -7.70 -2.70 -1.42
N VAL A 134 -6.80 -3.30 -0.65
CA VAL A 134 -5.72 -2.63 0.08
C VAL A 134 -4.38 -3.09 -0.45
N ASP A 135 -3.54 -2.14 -0.83
CA ASP A 135 -2.14 -2.36 -1.18
C ASP A 135 -1.26 -1.31 -0.51
N ASP A 136 0.05 -1.44 -0.57
CA ASP A 136 1.00 -0.56 0.10
C ASP A 136 1.49 0.57 -0.81
N VAL A 137 1.94 0.27 -2.01
CA VAL A 137 2.49 1.25 -2.94
C VAL A 137 1.96 1.05 -4.36
N LEU A 138 1.57 2.15 -4.98
CA LEU A 138 1.12 2.18 -6.37
C LEU A 138 2.25 2.68 -7.26
N ILE A 139 2.92 1.77 -7.98
CA ILE A 139 3.98 2.11 -8.94
C ILE A 139 3.42 1.96 -10.36
N THR A 140 3.20 0.73 -10.82
CA THR A 140 2.62 0.45 -12.15
C THR A 140 1.13 0.15 -12.10
N GLY A 141 0.61 -0.21 -10.93
CA GLY A 141 -0.75 -0.70 -10.72
C GLY A 141 -0.98 -2.17 -11.13
N LYS A 142 0.06 -2.86 -11.60
CA LYS A 142 -0.08 -4.25 -12.11
C LYS A 142 -0.57 -5.21 -11.03
N SER A 143 0.08 -5.21 -9.87
CA SER A 143 -0.23 -6.15 -8.77
C SER A 143 -1.66 -5.97 -8.26
N ILE A 144 -2.07 -4.72 -8.05
CA ILE A 144 -3.40 -4.41 -7.52
C ILE A 144 -4.51 -4.76 -8.54
N VAL A 145 -4.27 -4.54 -9.83
CA VAL A 145 -5.20 -4.92 -10.89
C VAL A 145 -5.29 -6.44 -11.04
N GLU A 146 -4.17 -7.16 -11.00
CA GLU A 146 -4.16 -8.62 -11.03
C GLU A 146 -4.93 -9.20 -9.84
N GLY A 147 -4.74 -8.63 -8.65
CA GLY A 147 -5.50 -9.01 -7.46
C GLY A 147 -6.99 -8.76 -7.62
N ALA A 148 -7.38 -7.57 -8.09
CA ALA A 148 -8.77 -7.21 -8.33
C ALA A 148 -9.44 -8.16 -9.34
N LYS A 149 -8.78 -8.47 -10.46
CA LYS A 149 -9.31 -9.40 -11.46
C LYS A 149 -9.52 -10.82 -10.92
N LYS A 150 -8.66 -11.28 -10.02
CA LYS A 150 -8.87 -12.58 -9.33
C LYS A 150 -10.11 -12.56 -8.45
N LEU A 151 -10.34 -11.46 -7.72
CA LEU A 151 -11.55 -11.28 -6.92
C LEU A 151 -12.81 -11.23 -7.80
N GLU A 152 -12.77 -10.47 -8.88
CA GLU A 152 -13.88 -10.35 -9.83
C GLU A 152 -14.19 -11.68 -10.52
N SER A 153 -13.17 -12.47 -10.84
CA SER A 153 -13.36 -13.82 -11.44
C SER A 153 -14.09 -14.80 -10.52
N ALA A 154 -14.13 -14.52 -9.21
CA ALA A 154 -14.88 -15.28 -8.23
C ALA A 154 -16.29 -14.72 -7.96
N GLY A 155 -16.74 -13.74 -8.74
CA GLY A 155 -18.08 -13.14 -8.63
C GLY A 155 -18.16 -11.97 -7.62
N LEU A 156 -17.01 -11.43 -7.20
CA LEU A 156 -16.93 -10.25 -6.34
C LEU A 156 -16.88 -8.97 -7.17
N THR A 157 -17.23 -7.84 -6.55
CA THR A 157 -17.15 -6.53 -7.17
C THR A 157 -16.03 -5.72 -6.55
N VAL A 158 -15.14 -5.16 -7.36
CA VAL A 158 -14.07 -4.26 -6.92
C VAL A 158 -14.29 -2.90 -7.57
N GLN A 159 -14.47 -1.88 -6.75
CA GLN A 159 -14.61 -0.48 -7.20
C GLN A 159 -13.57 0.41 -6.54
N GLU A 160 -13.29 0.19 -5.27
CA GLU A 160 -12.48 1.04 -4.43
C GLU A 160 -11.15 0.35 -4.06
N MET A 161 -10.07 1.10 -4.17
CA MET A 161 -8.72 0.67 -3.80
C MET A 161 -8.07 1.72 -2.91
N VAL A 162 -7.35 1.32 -1.87
CA VAL A 162 -6.61 2.24 -0.99
C VAL A 162 -5.17 1.79 -0.88
N VAL A 163 -4.24 2.73 -1.06
CA VAL A 163 -2.80 2.51 -0.95
C VAL A 163 -2.17 3.53 -0.01
N LEU A 164 -1.03 3.19 0.58
CA LEU A 164 -0.29 4.15 1.40
C LEU A 164 0.37 5.22 0.52
N ILE A 165 1.05 4.80 -0.54
CA ILE A 165 1.83 5.71 -1.40
C ILE A 165 1.43 5.53 -2.87
N ASP A 166 1.09 6.64 -3.53
CA ASP A 166 1.02 6.74 -4.98
C ASP A 166 2.37 7.29 -5.48
N HIS A 167 3.18 6.40 -6.05
CA HIS A 167 4.55 6.74 -6.43
C HIS A 167 4.64 7.35 -7.83
N GLU A 168 3.75 6.98 -8.74
CA GLU A 168 3.88 7.36 -10.15
C GLU A 168 2.64 8.09 -10.67
N ALA A 169 2.86 9.28 -11.20
CA ALA A 169 1.79 10.07 -11.80
C ALA A 169 1.06 9.32 -12.92
N GLY A 170 -0.27 9.46 -12.97
CA GLY A 170 -1.11 8.88 -14.02
C GLY A 170 -1.53 7.42 -13.79
N VAL A 171 -1.05 6.73 -12.75
CA VAL A 171 -1.51 5.36 -12.44
C VAL A 171 -2.98 5.36 -12.02
N LYS A 172 -3.39 6.33 -11.19
CA LYS A 172 -4.80 6.48 -10.80
C LYS A 172 -5.73 6.67 -11.99
N ASP A 173 -5.33 7.48 -12.98
CA ASP A 173 -6.14 7.70 -14.19
C ASP A 173 -6.27 6.41 -15.01
N ARG A 174 -5.18 5.61 -15.10
CA ARG A 174 -5.23 4.29 -15.76
C ARG A 174 -6.13 3.30 -15.02
N LEU A 175 -6.15 3.34 -13.70
CA LEU A 175 -7.05 2.51 -12.89
C LEU A 175 -8.49 2.96 -13.05
N GLN A 176 -8.75 4.26 -13.05
CA GLN A 176 -10.09 4.83 -13.28
C GLN A 176 -10.64 4.44 -14.65
N ALA A 177 -9.82 4.44 -15.70
CA ALA A 177 -10.20 3.97 -17.02
C ALA A 177 -10.60 2.48 -17.06
N GLN A 178 -10.14 1.69 -16.08
CA GLN A 178 -10.50 0.29 -15.90
C GLN A 178 -11.68 0.08 -14.92
N GLY A 179 -12.25 1.15 -14.39
CA GLY A 179 -13.39 1.10 -13.46
C GLY A 179 -13.01 1.05 -11.97
N TYR A 180 -11.73 1.29 -11.62
CA TYR A 180 -11.24 1.28 -10.23
C TYR A 180 -10.95 2.69 -9.73
N GLN A 181 -11.49 3.05 -8.59
CA GLN A 181 -11.20 4.31 -7.91
C GLN A 181 -10.07 4.07 -6.87
N ALA A 182 -8.88 4.59 -7.14
CA ALA A 182 -7.74 4.47 -6.23
C ALA A 182 -7.59 5.71 -5.35
N HIS A 183 -7.45 5.47 -4.05
CA HIS A 183 -7.19 6.48 -3.01
C HIS A 183 -5.80 6.25 -2.46
N ALA A 184 -5.00 7.32 -2.33
CA ALA A 184 -3.68 7.26 -1.71
C ALA A 184 -3.63 8.16 -0.48
N ILE A 185 -2.93 7.71 0.55
CA ILE A 185 -2.69 8.49 1.76
C ILE A 185 -1.60 9.52 1.50
N LEU A 186 -0.55 9.11 0.80
CA LEU A 186 0.59 9.94 0.40
C LEU A 186 0.72 9.94 -1.13
N THR A 187 1.04 11.11 -1.70
CA THR A 187 1.26 11.32 -3.14
C THR A 187 2.53 12.12 -3.38
#